data_b3900f903f216a9ab9b847e9377490bd
#
_entry.id   b3900f903f216a9ab9b847e9377490bd
#
_cell.length_a   1.000
_cell.length_b   1.000
_cell.length_c   1.000
_cell.angle_alpha   90.00
_cell.angle_beta   90.00
_cell.angle_gamma   90.00
#
_symmetry.space_group_name_H-M   'P 1'
#
loop_
_entity.id
_entity.type
_entity.pdbx_description
1 polymer ?
#
loop_
_entity_poly.entity_id
_entity_poly.type
_entity_poly.pdbx_seq_one_letter_code
_entity_poly.pdbx_strand_id
1 'polypeptide(L)'
;MAHSVRVGIGGWQFDPWRETFYPETLAKKNELKYTSRKLTAIEVNATYYGSFKPDTFARWADDVPEDFIFSLKAHRFSTVRKTKEDMKTSIDAFLGQGITALKQRLGPINWQFPPTRKFDPDYFTMFLNQLPKEKDKLPLRHALEVRGSGFDTPAFYDLLTKHGVTVVYAEDDEFPKLRHTGGDFAVARLMQSKSDQPTGYPKAEIDRFAKTFEGWAKTQDVYAFFISGAKERNPAAAMALLAKLGATPATSAEADALAAEKGGTKKAAKPAASSGDLFEAPEKLAEKPAAKKAEPKKPAAKK
;
A
#
# COMPACT_ATOMS: atom_id res chain seq x y z
N MET A 1 -17.26 18.13 7.21
CA MET A 1 -15.79 18.33 7.29
C MET A 1 -15.26 18.24 5.86
N ALA A 2 -14.25 19.00 5.49
CA ALA A 2 -13.63 18.88 4.18
C ALA A 2 -12.89 17.54 4.09
N HIS A 3 -13.07 16.81 3.00
CA HIS A 3 -12.32 15.59 2.74
C HIS A 3 -10.86 15.91 2.42
N SER A 4 -9.95 14.97 2.70
CA SER A 4 -8.51 15.17 2.57
C SER A 4 -7.89 14.27 1.51
N VAL A 5 -6.81 14.73 0.87
CA VAL A 5 -5.94 13.88 0.05
C VAL A 5 -4.69 13.56 0.87
N ARG A 6 -4.50 12.28 1.18
CA ARG A 6 -3.31 11.75 1.85
C ARG A 6 -2.41 11.12 0.82
N VAL A 7 -1.13 11.52 0.81
CA VAL A 7 -0.17 11.03 -0.19
C VAL A 7 1.02 10.39 0.52
N GLY A 8 1.44 9.23 0.04
CA GLY A 8 2.52 8.48 0.63
C GLY A 8 3.22 7.52 -0.33
N ILE A 9 4.00 6.63 0.27
CA ILE A 9 4.84 5.64 -0.40
C ILE A 9 4.69 4.27 0.24
N GLY A 10 5.25 3.24 -0.37
CA GLY A 10 5.28 1.86 0.14
C GLY A 10 6.42 1.64 1.11
N GLY A 11 6.12 1.62 2.40
CA GLY A 11 7.11 1.46 3.48
C GLY A 11 7.94 2.71 3.72
N TRP A 12 8.98 2.56 4.56
CA TRP A 12 9.94 3.63 4.89
C TRP A 12 11.37 3.14 4.95
N GLN A 13 11.61 1.85 4.74
CA GLN A 13 12.93 1.24 4.68
C GLN A 13 13.22 0.77 3.26
N PHE A 14 14.12 1.45 2.60
CA PHE A 14 14.63 1.08 1.29
C PHE A 14 15.99 1.74 1.10
N ASP A 15 17.06 0.96 1.05
CA ASP A 15 18.44 1.47 1.09
C ASP A 15 18.74 2.55 0.04
N PRO A 16 18.27 2.47 -1.23
CA PRO A 16 18.49 3.55 -2.20
C PRO A 16 17.89 4.92 -1.82
N TRP A 17 16.93 4.97 -0.87
CA TRP A 17 16.43 6.25 -0.37
C TRP A 17 17.44 7.02 0.47
N ARG A 18 18.51 6.39 0.90
CA ARG A 18 19.64 7.06 1.58
C ARG A 18 20.44 7.97 0.65
N GLU A 19 20.33 7.77 -0.66
CA GLU A 19 20.97 8.60 -1.68
C GLU A 19 20.02 9.65 -2.27
N THR A 20 18.69 9.46 -2.11
CA THR A 20 17.69 10.26 -2.83
C THR A 20 16.67 10.98 -1.96
N PHE A 21 16.44 10.52 -0.72
CA PHE A 21 15.38 11.02 0.15
C PHE A 21 15.84 11.27 1.59
N TYR A 22 16.56 10.34 2.20
CA TYR A 22 17.04 10.50 3.57
C TYR A 22 18.35 11.30 3.60
N PRO A 23 18.48 12.28 4.52
CA PRO A 23 19.78 12.88 4.77
C PRO A 23 20.82 11.84 5.21
N GLU A 24 22.07 12.01 4.78
CA GLU A 24 23.18 11.09 5.09
C GLU A 24 23.35 10.88 6.60
N THR A 25 23.12 11.93 7.38
CA THR A 25 23.24 11.92 8.85
C THR A 25 22.09 11.23 9.57
N LEU A 26 20.97 10.93 8.89
CA LEU A 26 19.78 10.37 9.52
C LEU A 26 20.01 8.92 9.97
N ALA A 27 19.84 8.65 11.26
CA ALA A 27 19.90 7.29 11.79
C ALA A 27 18.73 6.43 11.28
N LYS A 28 18.97 5.14 10.91
CA LYS A 28 17.93 4.21 10.41
C LYS A 28 16.68 4.17 11.29
N LYS A 29 16.82 4.21 12.60
CA LYS A 29 15.70 4.22 13.56
C LYS A 29 14.75 5.42 13.41
N ASN A 30 15.21 6.51 12.78
CA ASN A 30 14.48 7.76 12.59
C ASN A 30 13.83 7.85 11.20
N GLU A 31 13.99 6.85 10.32
CA GLU A 31 13.44 6.87 8.95
C GLU A 31 11.93 7.05 8.93
N LEU A 32 11.17 6.35 9.81
CA LEU A 32 9.73 6.54 9.94
C LEU A 32 9.38 7.96 10.41
N LYS A 33 10.09 8.46 11.42
CA LYS A 33 9.88 9.83 11.93
C LYS A 33 10.12 10.88 10.84
N TYR A 34 11.18 10.71 10.06
CA TYR A 34 11.50 11.61 8.95
C TYR A 34 10.44 11.54 7.86
N THR A 35 10.12 10.31 7.39
CA THR A 35 9.15 10.09 6.32
C THR A 35 7.78 10.68 6.66
N SER A 36 7.31 10.46 7.88
CA SER A 36 6.00 10.94 8.33
C SER A 36 5.89 12.46 8.48
N ARG A 37 7.01 13.16 8.47
CA ARG A 37 7.06 14.63 8.48
C ARG A 37 7.22 15.24 7.08
N LYS A 38 7.58 14.44 6.10
CA LYS A 38 7.65 14.84 4.69
C LYS A 38 6.42 14.40 3.88
N LEU A 39 5.73 13.35 4.33
CA LEU A 39 4.55 12.76 3.68
C LEU A 39 3.38 12.68 4.67
N THR A 40 2.17 12.43 4.16
CA THR A 40 0.95 12.37 4.98
C THR A 40 0.41 10.95 5.20
N ALA A 41 0.99 9.97 4.52
CA ALA A 41 0.63 8.56 4.69
C ALA A 41 1.78 7.61 4.31
N ILE A 42 1.66 6.35 4.73
CA ILE A 42 2.49 5.22 4.29
C ILE A 42 1.59 4.00 4.07
N GLU A 43 1.83 3.24 2.99
CA GLU A 43 1.31 1.87 2.86
C GLU A 43 2.32 0.88 3.44
N VAL A 44 1.93 0.13 4.47
CA VAL A 44 2.78 -0.87 5.13
C VAL A 44 2.68 -2.20 4.39
N ASN A 45 3.66 -2.51 3.56
CA ASN A 45 3.72 -3.77 2.80
C ASN A 45 4.23 -4.95 3.64
N ALA A 46 4.95 -4.72 4.72
CA ALA A 46 5.50 -5.76 5.59
C ALA A 46 4.41 -6.69 6.17
N THR A 47 3.24 -6.14 6.47
CA THR A 47 2.09 -6.90 7.00
C THR A 47 1.50 -7.91 6.00
N TYR A 48 1.83 -7.79 4.71
CA TYR A 48 1.47 -8.76 3.68
C TYR A 48 2.27 -10.06 3.80
N TYR A 49 3.50 -9.98 4.29
CA TYR A 49 4.45 -11.10 4.36
C TYR A 49 4.55 -11.72 5.75
N GLY A 50 4.27 -10.95 6.80
CA GLY A 50 4.43 -11.38 8.18
C GLY A 50 3.42 -10.74 9.13
N SER A 51 3.39 -11.27 10.37
CA SER A 51 2.57 -10.74 11.44
C SER A 51 3.42 -9.96 12.44
N PHE A 52 2.83 -8.95 13.06
CA PHE A 52 3.48 -8.07 14.02
C PHE A 52 2.76 -8.14 15.38
N LYS A 53 3.46 -7.72 16.43
CA LYS A 53 2.89 -7.61 17.78
C LYS A 53 2.19 -6.26 17.95
N PRO A 54 1.19 -6.15 18.84
CA PRO A 54 0.51 -4.88 19.11
C PRO A 54 1.46 -3.73 19.45
N ASP A 55 2.52 -4.00 20.25
CA ASP A 55 3.53 -2.99 20.62
C ASP A 55 4.28 -2.41 19.42
N THR A 56 4.35 -3.15 18.31
CA THR A 56 4.94 -2.64 17.08
C THR A 56 4.07 -1.56 16.45
N PHE A 57 2.78 -1.80 16.36
CA PHE A 57 1.82 -0.80 15.86
C PHE A 57 1.72 0.41 16.79
N ALA A 58 1.74 0.21 18.11
CA ALA A 58 1.76 1.29 19.09
C ALA A 58 3.00 2.19 18.89
N ARG A 59 4.19 1.60 18.76
CA ARG A 59 5.43 2.37 18.48
C ARG A 59 5.37 3.14 17.17
N TRP A 60 4.81 2.55 16.11
CA TRP A 60 4.62 3.28 14.86
C TRP A 60 3.70 4.48 15.04
N ALA A 61 2.61 4.31 15.80
CA ALA A 61 1.69 5.41 16.10
C ALA A 61 2.39 6.53 16.90
N ASP A 62 3.26 6.19 17.84
CA ASP A 62 3.99 7.15 18.68
C ASP A 62 5.09 7.92 17.91
N ASP A 63 5.62 7.31 16.85
CA ASP A 63 6.70 7.89 16.03
C ASP A 63 6.22 8.92 15.00
N VAL A 64 4.91 9.02 14.74
CA VAL A 64 4.36 9.85 13.65
C VAL A 64 3.41 10.93 14.18
N PRO A 65 3.17 12.03 13.43
CA PRO A 65 2.18 13.04 13.75
C PRO A 65 0.76 12.46 13.92
N GLU A 66 -0.12 13.18 14.62
CA GLU A 66 -1.48 12.69 14.91
C GLU A 66 -2.33 12.49 13.66
N ASP A 67 -2.12 13.30 12.66
CA ASP A 67 -2.86 13.29 11.39
C ASP A 67 -2.24 12.37 10.33
N PHE A 68 -1.12 11.71 10.65
CA PHE A 68 -0.46 10.76 9.74
C PHE A 68 -1.23 9.45 9.63
N ILE A 69 -1.28 8.86 8.44
CA ILE A 69 -2.07 7.66 8.17
C ILE A 69 -1.19 6.47 7.75
N PHE A 70 -1.46 5.32 8.34
CA PHE A 70 -0.95 4.02 7.90
C PHE A 70 -2.04 3.24 7.15
N SER A 71 -1.87 3.02 5.85
CA SER A 71 -2.60 1.99 5.13
C SER A 71 -1.89 0.65 5.34
N LEU A 72 -2.63 -0.41 5.63
CA LEU A 72 -2.04 -1.73 5.86
C LEU A 72 -2.36 -2.67 4.69
N LYS A 73 -1.36 -3.34 4.15
CA LYS A 73 -1.59 -4.42 3.20
C LYS A 73 -1.89 -5.71 3.97
N ALA A 74 -3.10 -6.24 3.79
CA ALA A 74 -3.53 -7.45 4.48
C ALA A 74 -2.64 -8.65 4.12
N HIS A 75 -2.50 -9.60 5.05
CA HIS A 75 -1.65 -10.75 4.88
C HIS A 75 -2.08 -11.58 3.65
N ARG A 76 -1.11 -11.97 2.81
CA ARG A 76 -1.34 -12.64 1.51
C ARG A 76 -2.24 -13.87 1.57
N PHE A 77 -2.23 -14.60 2.68
CA PHE A 77 -3.08 -15.78 2.83
C PHE A 77 -4.57 -15.45 2.97
N SER A 78 -4.94 -14.23 3.36
CA SER A 78 -6.34 -13.85 3.52
C SER A 78 -7.12 -13.84 2.18
N THR A 79 -6.45 -13.59 1.06
CA THR A 79 -7.08 -13.45 -0.26
C THR A 79 -6.96 -14.68 -1.16
N VAL A 80 -6.30 -15.76 -0.69
CA VAL A 80 -6.12 -17.00 -1.47
C VAL A 80 -6.92 -18.19 -0.94
N ARG A 81 -7.56 -18.04 0.21
CA ARG A 81 -8.37 -19.10 0.83
C ARG A 81 -9.60 -19.40 -0.02
N LYS A 82 -10.08 -20.66 0.04
CA LYS A 82 -11.22 -21.13 -0.77
C LYS A 82 -12.48 -21.39 0.06
N THR A 83 -12.31 -21.77 1.32
CA THR A 83 -13.43 -22.04 2.22
C THR A 83 -13.73 -20.82 3.10
N LYS A 84 -14.98 -20.71 3.55
CA LYS A 84 -15.42 -19.63 4.46
C LYS A 84 -14.65 -19.66 5.77
N GLU A 85 -14.42 -20.84 6.31
CA GLU A 85 -13.73 -21.07 7.59
C GLU A 85 -12.27 -20.63 7.51
N ASP A 86 -11.56 -21.01 6.45
CA ASP A 86 -10.17 -20.61 6.24
C ASP A 86 -10.03 -19.10 5.98
N MET A 87 -10.98 -18.52 5.22
CA MET A 87 -11.04 -17.07 5.01
C MET A 87 -11.18 -16.36 6.35
N LYS A 88 -12.19 -16.74 7.13
CA LYS A 88 -12.45 -16.15 8.45
C LYS A 88 -11.21 -16.25 9.34
N THR A 89 -10.63 -17.43 9.45
CA THR A 89 -9.43 -17.67 10.26
C THR A 89 -8.27 -16.74 9.84
N SER A 90 -8.04 -16.59 8.52
CA SER A 90 -6.94 -15.77 8.01
C SER A 90 -7.20 -14.26 8.19
N ILE A 91 -8.46 -13.82 8.03
CA ILE A 91 -8.88 -12.43 8.23
C ILE A 91 -8.79 -12.09 9.73
N ASP A 92 -9.33 -12.95 10.61
CA ASP A 92 -9.29 -12.76 12.05
C ASP A 92 -7.85 -12.72 12.59
N ALA A 93 -6.98 -13.58 12.08
CA ALA A 93 -5.56 -13.60 12.44
C ALA A 93 -4.86 -12.28 12.04
N PHE A 94 -5.15 -11.75 10.84
CA PHE A 94 -4.61 -10.47 10.41
C PHE A 94 -5.13 -9.31 11.27
N LEU A 95 -6.44 -9.23 11.46
CA LEU A 95 -7.06 -8.17 12.27
C LEU A 95 -6.70 -8.28 13.76
N GLY A 96 -6.47 -9.51 14.25
CA GLY A 96 -6.16 -9.82 15.66
C GLY A 96 -4.72 -9.52 16.08
N GLN A 97 -3.82 -9.17 15.18
CA GLN A 97 -2.43 -8.89 15.52
C GLN A 97 -2.20 -7.54 16.23
N GLY A 98 -3.28 -6.78 16.49
CA GLY A 98 -3.23 -5.54 17.25
C GLY A 98 -3.14 -4.28 16.38
N ILE A 99 -3.62 -4.32 15.14
CA ILE A 99 -3.62 -3.16 14.21
C ILE A 99 -4.34 -1.94 14.77
N THR A 100 -5.29 -2.13 15.67
CA THR A 100 -6.05 -1.06 16.34
C THR A 100 -5.21 -0.23 17.30
N ALA A 101 -3.99 -0.68 17.67
CA ALA A 101 -3.02 0.13 18.39
C ALA A 101 -2.54 1.36 17.58
N LEU A 102 -2.74 1.39 16.26
CA LEU A 102 -2.54 2.59 15.43
C LEU A 102 -3.58 3.69 15.73
N LYS A 103 -4.69 3.37 16.40
CA LYS A 103 -5.75 4.31 16.77
C LYS A 103 -6.29 5.04 15.51
N GLN A 104 -6.42 6.36 15.57
CA GLN A 104 -6.92 7.20 14.46
C GLN A 104 -5.97 7.25 13.25
N ARG A 105 -4.75 6.74 13.40
CA ARG A 105 -3.77 6.63 12.31
C ARG A 105 -3.97 5.39 11.43
N LEU A 106 -4.90 4.49 11.81
CA LEU A 106 -5.27 3.35 10.97
C LEU A 106 -6.13 3.83 9.80
N GLY A 107 -5.58 3.77 8.61
CA GLY A 107 -6.21 4.05 7.34
C GLY A 107 -6.76 2.80 6.64
N PRO A 108 -6.85 2.81 5.30
CA PRO A 108 -7.37 1.69 4.53
C PRO A 108 -6.58 0.39 4.73
N ILE A 109 -7.29 -0.73 4.75
CA ILE A 109 -6.72 -2.07 4.67
C ILE A 109 -6.86 -2.56 3.23
N ASN A 110 -5.74 -2.74 2.54
CA ASN A 110 -5.68 -3.22 1.17
C ASN A 110 -5.67 -4.75 1.12
N TRP A 111 -6.73 -5.35 0.62
CA TRP A 111 -6.87 -6.79 0.36
C TRP A 111 -6.48 -7.09 -1.09
N GLN A 112 -5.19 -7.36 -1.32
CA GLN A 112 -4.69 -7.64 -2.66
C GLN A 112 -4.93 -9.09 -3.05
N PHE A 113 -5.69 -9.31 -4.14
CA PHE A 113 -5.92 -10.61 -4.74
C PHE A 113 -4.85 -10.91 -5.80
N PRO A 114 -4.48 -12.21 -5.96
CA PRO A 114 -3.52 -12.60 -6.99
C PRO A 114 -4.07 -12.33 -8.40
N PRO A 115 -3.21 -12.08 -9.40
CA PRO A 115 -3.63 -11.81 -10.79
C PRO A 115 -4.44 -12.94 -11.42
N THR A 116 -4.26 -14.17 -10.93
CA THR A 116 -5.00 -15.35 -11.40
C THR A 116 -6.44 -15.42 -10.88
N ARG A 117 -6.81 -14.58 -9.90
CA ARG A 117 -8.18 -14.54 -9.36
C ARG A 117 -9.10 -13.89 -10.38
N LYS A 118 -10.11 -14.61 -10.82
CA LYS A 118 -11.22 -14.08 -11.65
C LYS A 118 -12.36 -13.61 -10.76
N PHE A 119 -13.20 -12.74 -11.28
CA PHE A 119 -14.42 -12.35 -10.59
C PHE A 119 -15.39 -13.54 -10.55
N ASP A 120 -15.78 -13.89 -9.36
CA ASP A 120 -16.79 -14.89 -9.01
C ASP A 120 -17.67 -14.27 -7.93
N PRO A 121 -18.92 -13.92 -8.22
CA PRO A 121 -19.80 -13.23 -7.28
C PRO A 121 -20.00 -13.97 -5.96
N ASP A 122 -20.09 -15.30 -5.98
CA ASP A 122 -20.30 -16.10 -4.77
C ASP A 122 -19.06 -16.09 -3.89
N TYR A 123 -17.88 -16.27 -4.50
CA TYR A 123 -16.61 -16.16 -3.78
C TYR A 123 -16.41 -14.79 -3.14
N PHE A 124 -16.63 -13.71 -3.91
CA PHE A 124 -16.45 -12.35 -3.40
C PHE A 124 -17.50 -11.97 -2.37
N THR A 125 -18.75 -12.42 -2.52
CA THR A 125 -19.79 -12.28 -1.48
C THR A 125 -19.38 -12.99 -0.19
N MET A 126 -18.88 -14.22 -0.30
CA MET A 126 -18.38 -14.98 0.85
C MET A 126 -17.22 -14.25 1.54
N PHE A 127 -16.26 -13.72 0.77
CA PHE A 127 -15.11 -12.96 1.31
C PHE A 127 -15.55 -11.67 2.00
N LEU A 128 -16.35 -10.85 1.34
CA LEU A 128 -16.81 -9.56 1.85
C LEU A 128 -17.64 -9.70 3.13
N ASN A 129 -18.42 -10.76 3.25
CA ASN A 129 -19.17 -11.07 4.46
C ASN A 129 -18.29 -11.40 5.69
N GLN A 130 -16.98 -11.67 5.51
CA GLN A 130 -16.05 -11.89 6.62
C GLN A 130 -15.36 -10.59 7.08
N LEU A 131 -15.52 -9.48 6.35
CA LEU A 131 -14.88 -8.22 6.70
C LEU A 131 -15.71 -7.46 7.74
N PRO A 132 -15.24 -7.30 8.99
CA PRO A 132 -15.96 -6.54 10.00
C PRO A 132 -15.89 -5.04 9.70
N LYS A 133 -16.98 -4.32 9.97
CA LYS A 133 -17.03 -2.86 9.79
C LYS A 133 -16.24 -2.10 10.84
N GLU A 134 -16.01 -2.74 12.00
CA GLU A 134 -15.23 -2.15 13.10
C GLU A 134 -14.44 -3.22 13.85
N LYS A 135 -13.41 -2.82 14.58
CA LYS A 135 -12.68 -3.63 15.55
C LYS A 135 -12.23 -2.75 16.72
N ASP A 136 -12.45 -3.23 17.94
CA ASP A 136 -12.13 -2.51 19.18
C ASP A 136 -12.69 -1.07 19.17
N LYS A 137 -13.92 -0.89 18.68
CA LYS A 137 -14.64 0.38 18.51
C LYS A 137 -13.99 1.33 17.49
N LEU A 138 -13.05 0.84 16.69
CA LEU A 138 -12.43 1.59 15.61
C LEU A 138 -13.04 1.16 14.26
N PRO A 139 -13.61 2.10 13.46
CA PRO A 139 -14.13 1.76 12.15
C PRO A 139 -13.00 1.30 11.23
N LEU A 140 -13.26 0.25 10.44
CA LEU A 140 -12.31 -0.30 9.49
C LEU A 140 -12.69 0.10 8.05
N ARG A 141 -11.71 0.56 7.29
CA ARG A 141 -11.83 0.90 5.87
C ARG A 141 -11.22 -0.20 5.02
N HIS A 142 -12.04 -0.92 4.26
CA HIS A 142 -11.59 -2.03 3.43
C HIS A 142 -11.52 -1.64 1.96
N ALA A 143 -10.38 -1.91 1.32
CA ALA A 143 -10.17 -1.72 -0.11
C ALA A 143 -9.74 -3.04 -0.76
N LEU A 144 -10.29 -3.38 -1.94
CA LEU A 144 -9.90 -4.54 -2.70
C LEU A 144 -9.01 -4.14 -3.86
N GLU A 145 -7.82 -4.73 -3.94
CA GLU A 145 -6.98 -4.65 -5.12
C GLU A 145 -7.10 -5.95 -5.93
N VAL A 146 -7.72 -5.86 -7.09
CA VAL A 146 -7.90 -6.96 -8.03
C VAL A 146 -7.15 -6.66 -9.32
N ARG A 147 -6.48 -7.65 -9.88
CA ARG A 147 -5.55 -7.48 -11.01
C ARG A 147 -5.98 -8.25 -12.26
N GLY A 148 -6.98 -9.10 -12.17
CA GLY A 148 -7.49 -9.88 -13.28
C GLY A 148 -8.42 -9.06 -14.19
N SER A 149 -8.58 -9.50 -15.45
CA SER A 149 -9.68 -9.05 -16.32
C SER A 149 -11.02 -9.60 -15.80
N GLY A 150 -12.12 -8.91 -16.11
CA GLY A 150 -13.48 -9.37 -15.75
C GLY A 150 -14.02 -8.78 -14.46
N PHE A 151 -13.26 -7.89 -13.79
CA PHE A 151 -13.76 -7.15 -12.64
C PHE A 151 -14.46 -5.83 -13.01
N ASP A 152 -14.20 -5.26 -14.18
CA ASP A 152 -14.88 -4.03 -14.62
C ASP A 152 -16.31 -4.34 -15.08
N THR A 153 -17.18 -4.67 -14.14
CA THR A 153 -18.57 -5.05 -14.37
C THR A 153 -19.49 -4.38 -13.35
N PRO A 154 -20.75 -4.04 -13.72
CA PRO A 154 -21.72 -3.50 -12.75
C PRO A 154 -21.88 -4.40 -11.53
N ALA A 155 -21.95 -5.73 -11.72
CA ALA A 155 -22.13 -6.69 -10.63
C ALA A 155 -21.00 -6.62 -9.58
N PHE A 156 -19.76 -6.38 -9.99
CA PHE A 156 -18.64 -6.21 -9.05
C PHE A 156 -18.78 -4.90 -8.27
N TYR A 157 -19.07 -3.80 -8.94
CA TYR A 157 -19.22 -2.50 -8.29
C TYR A 157 -20.41 -2.46 -7.33
N ASP A 158 -21.54 -3.04 -7.72
CA ASP A 158 -22.74 -3.15 -6.88
C ASP A 158 -22.44 -3.96 -5.62
N LEU A 159 -21.69 -5.07 -5.77
CA LEU A 159 -21.30 -5.91 -4.65
C LEU A 159 -20.40 -5.13 -3.66
N LEU A 160 -19.42 -4.38 -4.13
CA LEU A 160 -18.55 -3.54 -3.28
C LEU A 160 -19.36 -2.45 -2.57
N THR A 161 -20.22 -1.75 -3.28
CA THR A 161 -21.09 -0.69 -2.74
C THR A 161 -21.97 -1.23 -1.61
N LYS A 162 -22.60 -2.41 -1.83
CA LYS A 162 -23.43 -3.08 -0.81
C LYS A 162 -22.68 -3.35 0.49
N HIS A 163 -21.39 -3.63 0.42
CA HIS A 163 -20.55 -3.93 1.58
C HIS A 163 -19.80 -2.72 2.13
N GLY A 164 -19.89 -1.55 1.51
CA GLY A 164 -19.14 -0.34 1.88
C GLY A 164 -17.63 -0.51 1.69
N VAL A 165 -17.22 -1.26 0.68
CA VAL A 165 -15.83 -1.55 0.34
C VAL A 165 -15.46 -0.82 -0.95
N THR A 166 -14.28 -0.22 -1.03
CA THR A 166 -13.81 0.42 -2.26
C THR A 166 -12.90 -0.50 -3.07
N VAL A 167 -12.79 -0.24 -4.38
CA VAL A 167 -11.76 -0.87 -5.20
C VAL A 167 -10.55 0.05 -5.29
N VAL A 168 -9.35 -0.53 -5.25
CA VAL A 168 -8.10 0.22 -5.45
C VAL A 168 -7.98 0.60 -6.93
N TYR A 169 -7.81 1.89 -7.21
CA TYR A 169 -7.35 2.37 -8.51
C TYR A 169 -5.85 2.06 -8.63
N ALA A 170 -5.50 1.07 -9.43
CA ALA A 170 -4.12 0.73 -9.72
C ALA A 170 -3.70 1.40 -11.04
N GLU A 171 -2.72 2.31 -10.97
CA GLU A 171 -2.12 2.93 -12.14
C GLU A 171 -0.97 2.04 -12.60
N ASP A 172 -1.31 1.10 -13.50
CA ASP A 172 -0.42 0.10 -14.06
C ASP A 172 -0.86 -0.22 -15.49
N ASP A 173 0.06 -0.55 -16.41
CA ASP A 173 -0.28 -0.89 -17.78
C ASP A 173 -0.64 -2.37 -17.96
N GLU A 174 -0.25 -3.23 -17.02
CA GLU A 174 -0.51 -4.66 -17.05
C GLU A 174 -1.89 -5.02 -16.46
N PHE A 175 -2.49 -4.12 -15.64
CA PHE A 175 -3.74 -4.38 -14.94
C PHE A 175 -4.86 -3.44 -15.37
N PRO A 176 -6.13 -3.88 -15.30
CA PRO A 176 -7.25 -3.00 -15.63
C PRO A 176 -7.29 -1.81 -14.66
N LYS A 177 -7.40 -0.61 -15.21
CA LYS A 177 -7.62 0.62 -14.44
C LYS A 177 -9.10 0.67 -14.04
N LEU A 178 -9.44 0.00 -12.92
CA LEU A 178 -10.81 -0.04 -12.43
C LEU A 178 -11.25 1.34 -11.96
N ARG A 179 -12.53 1.64 -12.21
CA ARG A 179 -13.11 2.89 -11.77
C ARG A 179 -13.19 2.90 -10.25
N HIS A 180 -12.81 4.03 -9.66
CA HIS A 180 -13.09 4.24 -8.27
C HIS A 180 -14.61 4.18 -8.03
N THR A 181 -15.05 3.36 -7.09
CA THR A 181 -16.46 3.27 -6.67
C THR A 181 -16.74 4.25 -5.55
N GLY A 182 -17.92 4.85 -5.58
CA GLY A 182 -18.39 5.74 -4.53
C GLY A 182 -18.52 5.05 -3.17
N GLY A 183 -17.51 5.14 -2.36
CA GLY A 183 -17.51 4.88 -0.94
C GLY A 183 -17.24 6.21 -0.22
N ASP A 184 -17.00 6.17 1.07
CA ASP A 184 -16.58 7.32 1.86
C ASP A 184 -15.06 7.60 1.75
N PHE A 185 -14.33 6.79 0.98
CA PHE A 185 -12.92 6.95 0.68
C PHE A 185 -12.49 6.31 -0.65
N ALA A 186 -11.37 6.78 -1.19
CA ALA A 186 -10.70 6.25 -2.37
C ALA A 186 -9.26 5.83 -2.06
N VAL A 187 -8.77 4.79 -2.74
CA VAL A 187 -7.37 4.37 -2.69
C VAL A 187 -6.80 4.32 -4.10
N ALA A 188 -5.66 4.98 -4.32
CA ALA A 188 -4.89 4.93 -5.56
C ALA A 188 -3.48 4.39 -5.29
N ARG A 189 -3.02 3.45 -6.14
CA ARG A 189 -1.65 2.96 -6.18
C ARG A 189 -1.03 3.34 -7.53
N LEU A 190 0.00 4.20 -7.48
CA LEU A 190 0.70 4.77 -8.63
C LEU A 190 2.01 4.01 -8.79
N MET A 191 2.10 3.20 -9.86
CA MET A 191 3.11 2.14 -9.97
C MET A 191 4.08 2.31 -11.14
N GLN A 192 3.99 3.42 -11.89
CA GLN A 192 4.76 3.62 -13.11
C GLN A 192 5.82 4.73 -13.02
N SER A 193 6.36 4.97 -11.81
CA SER A 193 7.47 5.93 -11.68
C SER A 193 8.69 5.49 -12.50
N LYS A 194 9.41 6.47 -13.09
CA LYS A 194 10.54 6.28 -13.98
C LYS A 194 11.81 6.88 -13.36
N SER A 195 12.94 6.20 -13.52
CA SER A 195 14.23 6.62 -12.96
C SER A 195 14.82 7.87 -13.66
N ASP A 196 14.51 8.07 -14.94
CA ASP A 196 14.92 9.21 -15.74
C ASP A 196 14.12 10.49 -15.46
N GLN A 197 13.05 10.40 -14.66
CA GLN A 197 12.27 11.54 -14.22
C GLN A 197 12.67 11.96 -12.81
N PRO A 198 13.07 13.21 -12.55
CA PRO A 198 13.49 13.67 -11.21
C PRO A 198 12.43 13.43 -10.13
N THR A 199 11.15 13.60 -10.47
CA THR A 199 9.99 13.34 -9.60
C THR A 199 9.31 11.99 -9.89
N GLY A 200 10.01 11.05 -10.55
CA GLY A 200 9.45 9.75 -10.92
C GLY A 200 8.40 9.80 -12.04
N TYR A 201 7.79 10.95 -12.27
CA TYR A 201 6.78 11.19 -13.32
C TYR A 201 7.01 12.53 -14.00
N PRO A 202 6.61 12.68 -15.27
CA PRO A 202 6.54 13.99 -15.92
C PRO A 202 5.61 14.93 -15.12
N LYS A 203 5.93 16.24 -15.15
CA LYS A 203 5.11 17.25 -14.48
C LYS A 203 3.63 17.18 -14.85
N ALA A 204 3.33 16.94 -16.13
CA ALA A 204 1.96 16.81 -16.61
C ALA A 204 1.18 15.66 -15.95
N GLU A 205 1.86 14.55 -15.61
CA GLU A 205 1.24 13.43 -14.91
C GLU A 205 0.97 13.76 -13.44
N ILE A 206 1.90 14.44 -12.76
CA ILE A 206 1.66 14.94 -11.39
C ILE A 206 0.47 15.92 -11.37
N ASP A 207 0.38 16.82 -12.38
CA ASP A 207 -0.76 17.74 -12.52
C ASP A 207 -2.08 16.99 -12.77
N ARG A 208 -2.04 15.91 -13.56
CA ARG A 208 -3.18 15.04 -13.81
C ARG A 208 -3.64 14.31 -12.54
N PHE A 209 -2.71 13.76 -11.78
CA PHE A 209 -3.02 13.12 -10.50
C PHE A 209 -3.64 14.09 -9.51
N ALA A 210 -3.05 15.29 -9.36
CA ALA A 210 -3.59 16.31 -8.47
C ALA A 210 -5.04 16.66 -8.82
N LYS A 211 -5.33 16.98 -10.08
CA LYS A 211 -6.68 17.29 -10.56
C LYS A 211 -7.67 16.13 -10.34
N THR A 212 -7.21 14.89 -10.55
CA THR A 212 -8.05 13.68 -10.35
C THR A 212 -8.40 13.53 -8.88
N PHE A 213 -7.40 13.62 -7.99
CA PHE A 213 -7.61 13.41 -6.56
C PHE A 213 -8.34 14.56 -5.89
N GLU A 214 -8.14 15.81 -6.31
CA GLU A 214 -8.98 16.94 -5.93
C GLU A 214 -10.45 16.72 -6.34
N GLY A 215 -10.66 16.15 -7.52
CA GLY A 215 -11.99 15.76 -7.99
C GLY A 215 -12.66 14.73 -7.08
N TRP A 216 -11.93 13.69 -6.67
CA TRP A 216 -12.43 12.68 -5.73
C TRP A 216 -12.64 13.24 -4.33
N ALA A 217 -11.74 14.10 -3.88
CA ALA A 217 -11.80 14.72 -2.54
C ALA A 217 -12.99 15.66 -2.33
N LYS A 218 -13.78 15.95 -3.36
CA LYS A 218 -15.04 16.68 -3.20
C LYS A 218 -16.10 15.90 -2.41
N THR A 219 -16.03 14.57 -2.43
CA THR A 219 -17.07 13.71 -1.84
C THR A 219 -16.53 12.67 -0.87
N GLN A 220 -15.20 12.49 -0.74
CA GLN A 220 -14.60 11.40 0.03
C GLN A 220 -13.12 11.63 0.34
N ASP A 221 -12.60 10.96 1.36
CA ASP A 221 -11.15 10.94 1.63
C ASP A 221 -10.40 10.19 0.52
N VAL A 222 -9.20 10.65 0.17
CA VAL A 222 -8.35 10.04 -0.86
C VAL A 222 -7.01 9.65 -0.26
N TYR A 223 -6.59 8.41 -0.53
CA TYR A 223 -5.30 7.86 -0.14
C TYR A 223 -4.53 7.45 -1.39
N ALA A 224 -3.44 8.14 -1.70
CA ALA A 224 -2.63 7.91 -2.89
C ALA A 224 -1.21 7.46 -2.50
N PHE A 225 -0.77 6.33 -3.04
CA PHE A 225 0.54 5.76 -2.73
C PHE A 225 1.36 5.54 -3.98
N PHE A 226 2.57 6.09 -4.01
CA PHE A 226 3.57 5.78 -5.03
C PHE A 226 4.28 4.48 -4.63
N ILE A 227 4.08 3.45 -5.43
CA ILE A 227 4.52 2.07 -5.16
C ILE A 227 5.14 1.48 -6.42
N SER A 228 6.20 0.68 -6.30
CA SER A 228 6.83 0.04 -7.45
C SER A 228 7.47 1.04 -8.45
N GLY A 229 7.68 0.63 -9.69
CA GLY A 229 8.39 1.42 -10.69
C GLY A 229 9.84 1.70 -10.26
N ALA A 230 10.31 2.91 -10.55
CA ALA A 230 11.56 3.44 -10.05
C ALA A 230 11.40 3.86 -8.58
N LYS A 231 11.45 2.88 -7.68
CA LYS A 231 11.10 3.03 -6.26
C LYS A 231 11.93 4.12 -5.56
N GLU A 232 13.16 4.34 -6.00
CA GLU A 232 14.04 5.42 -5.52
C GLU A 232 13.45 6.82 -5.75
N ARG A 233 12.54 6.97 -6.74
CA ARG A 233 11.87 8.23 -7.08
C ARG A 233 10.54 8.43 -6.37
N ASN A 234 9.98 7.40 -5.76
CA ASN A 234 8.65 7.47 -5.15
C ASN A 234 8.49 8.56 -4.08
N PRO A 235 9.46 8.81 -3.18
CA PRO A 235 9.36 9.93 -2.24
C PRO A 235 9.31 11.30 -2.94
N ALA A 236 10.10 11.49 -3.99
CA ALA A 236 10.10 12.74 -4.76
C ALA A 236 8.76 12.94 -5.49
N ALA A 237 8.17 11.87 -6.04
CA ALA A 237 6.84 11.90 -6.64
C ALA A 237 5.75 12.28 -5.63
N ALA A 238 5.78 11.66 -4.45
CA ALA A 238 4.82 11.94 -3.37
C ALA A 238 4.91 13.39 -2.89
N MET A 239 6.11 13.91 -2.67
CA MET A 239 6.33 15.30 -2.28
C MET A 239 5.89 16.29 -3.38
N ALA A 240 6.16 15.98 -4.65
CA ALA A 240 5.71 16.81 -5.77
C ALA A 240 4.18 16.88 -5.85
N LEU A 241 3.50 15.76 -5.65
CA LEU A 241 2.04 15.72 -5.61
C LEU A 241 1.47 16.50 -4.41
N LEU A 242 2.06 16.34 -3.21
CA LEU A 242 1.65 17.09 -2.01
C LEU A 242 1.81 18.60 -2.22
N ALA A 243 2.94 19.02 -2.79
CA ALA A 243 3.17 20.44 -3.10
C ALA A 243 2.13 20.98 -4.10
N LYS A 244 1.78 20.18 -5.11
CA LYS A 244 0.76 20.57 -6.10
C LYS A 244 -0.65 20.69 -5.49
N LEU A 245 -0.98 19.84 -4.52
CA LEU A 245 -2.24 19.85 -3.78
C LEU A 245 -2.30 20.90 -2.67
N GLY A 246 -1.20 21.63 -2.40
CA GLY A 246 -1.10 22.53 -1.25
C GLY A 246 -1.21 21.82 0.11
N ALA A 247 -0.86 20.53 0.14
CA ALA A 247 -1.02 19.62 1.30
C ALA A 247 0.32 19.18 1.91
N THR A 248 1.39 19.95 1.75
CA THR A 248 2.67 19.67 2.39
C THR A 248 2.51 19.67 3.91
N PRO A 249 3.03 18.64 4.62
CA PRO A 249 2.91 18.56 6.07
C PRO A 249 3.47 19.79 6.78
N ALA A 250 2.73 20.36 7.73
CA ALA A 250 3.20 21.49 8.55
C ALA A 250 4.48 21.13 9.33
N THR A 251 4.65 19.84 9.69
CA THR A 251 5.82 19.29 10.38
C THR A 251 7.04 19.07 9.49
N SER A 252 7.00 19.51 8.21
CA SER A 252 8.12 19.29 7.28
C SER A 252 9.44 19.91 7.75
N ALA A 253 9.38 21.03 8.48
CA ALA A 253 10.57 21.66 9.08
C ALA A 253 11.17 20.81 10.22
N GLU A 254 10.37 20.03 10.95
CA GLU A 254 10.85 19.14 12.01
C GLU A 254 11.69 17.98 11.43
N ALA A 255 11.41 17.54 10.20
CA ALA A 255 12.21 16.54 9.53
C ALA A 255 13.65 17.00 9.32
N ASP A 256 13.84 18.28 9.01
CA ASP A 256 15.18 18.86 8.79
C ASP A 256 15.94 18.96 10.11
N ALA A 257 15.24 19.24 11.23
CA ALA A 257 15.82 19.21 12.57
C ALA A 257 16.27 17.79 12.97
N LEU A 258 15.48 16.76 12.67
CA LEU A 258 15.85 15.35 12.90
C LEU A 258 17.12 14.94 12.11
N ALA A 259 17.32 15.53 10.94
CA ALA A 259 18.50 15.30 10.11
C ALA A 259 19.77 16.00 10.69
N ALA A 260 19.58 17.15 11.36
CA ALA A 260 20.67 17.92 11.96
C ALA A 260 21.17 17.31 13.29
N GLU A 261 20.38 16.48 13.97
CA GLU A 261 20.81 15.76 15.16
C GLU A 261 21.92 14.76 14.82
N LYS A 262 23.19 15.15 15.07
CA LYS A 262 24.35 14.27 14.93
C LYS A 262 24.11 13.03 15.78
N GLY A 263 24.05 11.87 15.13
CA GLY A 263 23.92 10.57 15.79
C GLY A 263 25.04 10.39 16.82
N GLY A 264 24.73 10.65 18.10
CA GLY A 264 25.63 10.39 19.18
C GLY A 264 26.01 8.92 19.19
N THR A 265 27.26 8.59 18.94
CA THR A 265 27.85 7.26 19.06
C THR A 265 27.81 6.80 20.51
N LYS A 266 26.68 6.34 21.00
CA LYS A 266 26.61 5.41 22.12
C LYS A 266 26.65 4.00 21.56
N LYS A 267 27.76 3.28 21.84
CA LYS A 267 27.91 1.85 21.60
C LYS A 267 26.69 1.14 22.17
N ALA A 268 25.73 0.80 21.30
CA ALA A 268 24.49 0.13 21.71
C ALA A 268 24.79 -1.32 22.04
N ALA A 269 24.28 -1.78 23.15
CA ALA A 269 24.15 -3.21 23.47
C ALA A 269 23.44 -3.91 22.30
N LYS A 270 23.90 -5.14 21.99
CA LYS A 270 23.42 -5.99 20.90
C LYS A 270 21.88 -6.01 20.87
N PRO A 271 21.21 -5.49 19.84
CA PRO A 271 19.76 -5.54 19.78
C PRO A 271 19.31 -6.97 19.49
N ALA A 272 18.29 -7.41 20.17
CA ALA A 272 17.49 -8.54 19.77
C ALA A 272 17.04 -8.33 18.31
N ALA A 273 17.15 -9.35 17.47
CA ALA A 273 16.92 -9.42 16.03
C ALA A 273 16.29 -8.16 15.38
N SER A 274 17.10 -7.43 14.63
CA SER A 274 16.69 -6.21 13.95
C SER A 274 15.62 -6.53 12.90
N SER A 275 14.54 -5.75 12.91
CA SER A 275 13.47 -5.82 11.90
C SER A 275 13.94 -5.41 10.48
N GLY A 276 15.24 -5.27 10.25
CA GLY A 276 15.83 -4.81 9.00
C GLY A 276 15.56 -5.71 7.80
N ASP A 277 15.45 -7.03 8.03
CA ASP A 277 15.27 -8.02 6.95
C ASP A 277 13.81 -8.32 6.59
N LEU A 278 12.84 -7.70 7.29
CA LEU A 278 11.41 -7.98 7.10
C LEU A 278 10.75 -7.17 5.96
N PHE A 279 11.42 -6.15 5.46
CA PHE A 279 10.87 -5.25 4.44
C PHE A 279 11.36 -5.53 3.01
N GLU A 280 12.42 -6.32 2.85
CA GLU A 280 12.88 -6.83 1.55
C GLU A 280 12.34 -8.24 1.28
N ALA A 281 11.11 -8.34 0.84
CA ALA A 281 10.71 -9.53 0.12
C ALA A 281 10.84 -9.21 -1.38
N PRO A 282 11.49 -10.11 -2.17
CA PRO A 282 11.66 -9.87 -3.59
C PRO A 282 10.31 -9.80 -4.29
N GLU A 283 10.07 -8.72 -5.01
CA GLU A 283 8.96 -8.57 -5.94
C GLU A 283 9.00 -9.59 -7.11
N LYS A 284 10.00 -10.48 -7.12
CA LYS A 284 10.25 -11.48 -8.15
C LYS A 284 9.78 -12.88 -7.71
N LEU A 285 8.47 -13.05 -7.53
CA LEU A 285 7.82 -14.37 -7.53
C LEU A 285 6.50 -14.33 -8.29
N ALA A 286 6.55 -13.75 -9.50
CA ALA A 286 5.59 -14.03 -10.54
C ALA A 286 6.41 -14.21 -11.83
N GLU A 287 6.31 -15.39 -12.37
CA GLU A 287 6.72 -15.89 -13.67
C GLU A 287 7.88 -16.90 -13.67
N LYS A 288 7.48 -18.17 -13.50
CA LYS A 288 8.07 -19.23 -14.32
C LYS A 288 7.29 -19.21 -15.65
N PRO A 289 7.95 -19.01 -16.81
CA PRO A 289 7.29 -19.14 -18.10
C PRO A 289 6.79 -20.58 -18.24
N ALA A 290 5.54 -20.75 -18.69
CA ALA A 290 4.95 -22.03 -19.00
C ALA A 290 5.84 -22.79 -19.98
N ALA A 291 6.23 -24.00 -19.60
CA ALA A 291 6.99 -24.90 -20.44
C ALA A 291 6.25 -25.08 -21.78
N LYS A 292 6.92 -24.75 -22.89
CA LYS A 292 6.48 -25.05 -24.25
C LYS A 292 6.16 -26.54 -24.33
N LYS A 293 4.91 -26.90 -24.59
CA LYS A 293 4.50 -28.24 -24.95
C LYS A 293 5.26 -28.64 -26.21
N ALA A 294 6.06 -29.70 -26.11
CA ALA A 294 6.70 -30.31 -27.25
C ALA A 294 5.62 -30.82 -28.23
N GLU A 295 5.76 -30.46 -29.50
CA GLU A 295 4.96 -30.99 -30.60
C GLU A 295 5.18 -32.52 -30.72
N PRO A 296 4.14 -33.30 -31.02
CA PRO A 296 4.28 -34.73 -31.23
C PRO A 296 4.98 -34.98 -32.57
N LYS A 297 6.09 -35.76 -32.54
CA LYS A 297 6.83 -36.25 -33.72
C LYS A 297 5.89 -37.12 -34.55
N LYS A 298 5.74 -36.82 -35.86
CA LYS A 298 5.10 -37.67 -36.85
C LYS A 298 5.81 -39.02 -36.96
N PRO A 299 5.07 -40.13 -37.08
CA PRO A 299 5.70 -41.45 -37.32
C PRO A 299 6.27 -41.54 -38.73
N ALA A 300 7.49 -42.12 -38.81
CA ALA A 300 8.16 -42.39 -40.07
C ALA A 300 7.46 -43.53 -40.81
N ALA A 301 7.20 -43.33 -42.13
CA ALA A 301 6.70 -44.36 -43.02
C ALA A 301 7.82 -45.39 -43.26
N LYS A 302 7.50 -46.69 -43.06
CA LYS A 302 8.32 -47.79 -43.54
C LYS A 302 8.02 -48.07 -45.00
N LYS A 303 9.10 -48.11 -45.83
CA LYS A 303 9.11 -48.89 -47.05
C LYS A 303 9.56 -50.31 -46.73
#